data_8182e820a8d1cf71dd20f574b0390167
#
_entry.id   8182e820a8d1cf71dd20f574b0390167
#
_cell.length_a   1.000
_cell.length_b   1.000
_cell.length_c   1.000
_cell.angle_alpha   90.00
_cell.angle_beta   90.00
_cell.angle_gamma   90.00
#
_symmetry.space_group_name_H-M   'P 1'
#
loop_
_entity.id
_entity.type
_entity.pdbx_description
1 polymer ?
#
loop_
_entity_poly.entity_id
_entity_poly.type
_entity_poly.pdbx_seq_one_letter_code
_entity_poly.pdbx_strand_id
1 'polypeptide(L)'
;RDKNLINEQKKILLIINQNDEKINVVWDEYSSNTTDISILEYIEKNSSILKAKYINLVNEIGFLKIKNKNLIDCFLIKKNFSYWWITDIYEKSIYKDASINEIIKLLAFEKILKDNKIQKVIIKNFDIKLTQSMKLILKNLDIDFEFVDKKYFNYKNILFFKIIFSFLNFLRFLSKRISFNKTHIKNTNIRNLFCSYFAYIDLKKLNKNIYHSDFWNGLINKNNPIIKDSHFLHIFFSNK
;
A
#
# COMPACT_ATOMS: atom_id res chain seq x y z
N ARG A 1 -0.67 7.58 30.71
CA ARG A 1 -1.66 8.08 29.69
C ARG A 1 -1.21 9.45 29.22
N ASP A 2 -0.14 9.50 28.43
CA ASP A 2 0.31 10.74 27.79
C ASP A 2 -0.20 10.72 26.35
N LYS A 3 -1.26 11.46 26.12
CA LYS A 3 -1.66 11.90 24.80
C LYS A 3 -0.60 12.90 24.32
N ASN A 4 0.48 12.40 23.73
CA ASN A 4 1.26 13.21 22.84
C ASN A 4 0.35 13.55 21.64
N LEU A 5 -0.31 14.70 21.75
CA LEU A 5 -0.88 15.41 20.62
C LEU A 5 0.30 15.74 19.70
N ILE A 6 0.59 14.82 18.79
CA ILE A 6 1.38 15.14 17.62
C ILE A 6 0.55 16.19 16.91
N ASN A 7 1.00 17.43 16.96
CA ASN A 7 0.49 18.51 16.13
C ASN A 7 0.79 18.09 14.69
N GLU A 8 -0.13 17.36 14.05
CA GLU A 8 -0.06 17.07 12.64
C GLU A 8 -0.13 18.41 11.91
N GLN A 9 1.03 18.86 11.43
CA GLN A 9 1.10 20.10 10.65
C GLN A 9 0.28 19.87 9.38
N LYS A 10 -0.77 20.69 9.21
CA LYS A 10 -1.65 20.60 8.02
C LYS A 10 -0.84 20.68 6.74
N LYS A 11 -1.11 19.76 5.83
CA LYS A 11 -0.56 19.76 4.48
C LYS A 11 -1.27 20.88 3.70
N ILE A 12 -0.53 21.89 3.27
CA ILE A 12 -1.07 23.05 2.57
C ILE A 12 -0.42 23.14 1.19
N LEU A 13 -1.25 23.28 0.17
CA LEU A 13 -0.87 23.63 -1.18
C LEU A 13 -1.44 24.99 -1.49
N LEU A 14 -0.59 25.91 -1.90
CA LEU A 14 -1.01 27.20 -2.43
C LEU A 14 -0.82 27.18 -3.94
N ILE A 15 -1.88 27.38 -4.67
CA ILE A 15 -1.89 27.45 -6.12
C ILE A 15 -2.05 28.92 -6.53
N ILE A 16 -1.24 29.38 -7.47
CA ILE A 16 -1.32 30.71 -8.06
C ILE A 16 -1.70 30.52 -9.52
N ASN A 17 -2.83 31.09 -9.93
CA ASN A 17 -3.27 31.05 -11.32
C ASN A 17 -2.64 32.18 -12.15
N GLN A 18 -2.93 32.21 -13.45
CA GLN A 18 -2.40 33.22 -14.36
C GLN A 18 -2.85 34.66 -14.03
N ASN A 19 -3.90 34.86 -13.23
CA ASN A 19 -4.41 36.13 -12.77
C ASN A 19 -3.85 36.55 -11.40
N ASP A 20 -2.78 35.91 -10.92
CA ASP A 20 -2.18 36.09 -9.58
C ASP A 20 -3.14 35.83 -8.41
N GLU A 21 -4.28 35.17 -8.66
CA GLU A 21 -5.18 34.75 -7.59
C GLU A 21 -4.59 33.56 -6.83
N LYS A 22 -4.60 33.68 -5.50
CA LYS A 22 -4.10 32.64 -4.59
C LYS A 22 -5.25 31.74 -4.16
N ILE A 23 -5.16 30.47 -4.50
CA ILE A 23 -6.13 29.45 -4.13
C ILE A 23 -5.45 28.47 -3.19
N ASN A 24 -5.98 28.28 -1.98
CA ASN A 24 -5.51 27.23 -1.08
C ASN A 24 -6.13 25.90 -1.47
N VAL A 25 -5.29 24.85 -1.51
CA VAL A 25 -5.77 23.49 -1.72
C VAL A 25 -5.50 22.68 -0.45
N VAL A 26 -6.56 22.20 0.16
CA VAL A 26 -6.53 21.39 1.38
C VAL A 26 -6.47 19.91 1.01
N TRP A 27 -5.44 19.18 1.52
CA TRP A 27 -5.13 17.83 1.07
C TRP A 27 -5.91 16.72 1.77
N ASP A 28 -6.02 16.79 3.11
CA ASP A 28 -6.55 15.71 3.94
C ASP A 28 -7.87 16.04 4.63
N GLU A 29 -8.41 17.25 4.42
CA GLU A 29 -9.61 17.74 5.10
C GLU A 29 -10.61 18.34 4.09
N TYR A 30 -11.86 18.41 4.49
CA TYR A 30 -12.87 19.23 3.79
C TYR A 30 -12.66 20.70 4.14
N SER A 31 -12.81 21.58 3.17
CA SER A 31 -12.71 23.02 3.45
C SER A 31 -14.06 23.59 3.86
N SER A 32 -14.05 24.43 4.92
CA SER A 32 -15.20 25.25 5.30
C SER A 32 -15.26 26.56 4.52
N ASN A 33 -14.15 26.94 3.84
CA ASN A 33 -14.07 28.18 3.08
C ASN A 33 -14.46 27.96 1.62
N THR A 34 -15.29 28.78 1.07
CA THR A 34 -15.74 28.70 -0.33
C THR A 34 -14.64 29.01 -1.36
N THR A 35 -13.58 29.68 -0.91
CA THR A 35 -12.42 30.04 -1.77
C THR A 35 -11.36 28.94 -1.84
N ASP A 36 -11.39 27.99 -0.92
CA ASP A 36 -10.41 26.91 -0.87
C ASP A 36 -10.90 25.68 -1.64
N ILE A 37 -10.00 24.97 -2.28
CA ILE A 37 -10.31 23.70 -2.94
C ILE A 37 -9.96 22.55 -2.01
N SER A 38 -10.94 21.77 -1.57
CA SER A 38 -10.70 20.51 -0.89
C SER A 38 -10.46 19.38 -1.91
N ILE A 39 -9.33 18.69 -1.79
CA ILE A 39 -9.05 17.50 -2.62
C ILE A 39 -10.10 16.41 -2.40
N LEU A 40 -10.55 16.22 -1.16
CA LEU A 40 -11.56 15.21 -0.84
C LEU A 40 -12.90 15.52 -1.50
N GLU A 41 -13.36 16.75 -1.40
CA GLU A 41 -14.60 17.20 -2.06
C GLU A 41 -14.49 17.10 -3.60
N TYR A 42 -13.33 17.46 -4.14
CA TYR A 42 -13.08 17.33 -5.57
C TYR A 42 -13.12 15.86 -6.04
N ILE A 43 -12.57 14.93 -5.23
CA ILE A 43 -12.64 13.49 -5.51
C ILE A 43 -14.09 13.01 -5.53
N GLU A 44 -14.91 13.41 -4.57
CA GLU A 44 -16.33 13.02 -4.51
C GLU A 44 -17.10 13.51 -5.75
N LYS A 45 -16.95 14.79 -6.08
CA LYS A 45 -17.59 15.40 -7.27
C LYS A 45 -17.14 14.75 -8.60
N ASN A 46 -15.92 14.25 -8.67
CA ASN A 46 -15.32 13.69 -9.90
C ASN A 46 -15.04 12.19 -9.79
N SER A 47 -15.70 11.48 -8.88
CA SER A 47 -15.40 10.10 -8.52
C SER A 47 -15.38 9.12 -9.70
N SER A 48 -16.34 9.22 -10.61
CA SER A 48 -16.44 8.36 -11.81
C SER A 48 -15.24 8.55 -12.74
N ILE A 49 -14.82 9.80 -12.98
CA ILE A 49 -13.68 10.15 -13.85
C ILE A 49 -12.37 9.69 -13.22
N LEU A 50 -12.19 9.94 -11.92
CA LEU A 50 -10.97 9.57 -11.20
C LEU A 50 -10.86 8.05 -11.05
N LYS A 51 -11.97 7.34 -10.85
CA LYS A 51 -12.02 5.89 -10.87
C LYS A 51 -11.55 5.34 -12.22
N ALA A 52 -12.06 5.86 -13.32
CA ALA A 52 -11.66 5.43 -14.67
C ALA A 52 -10.15 5.69 -14.90
N LYS A 53 -9.65 6.87 -14.52
CA LYS A 53 -8.22 7.20 -14.60
C LYS A 53 -7.35 6.25 -13.77
N TYR A 54 -7.77 5.92 -12.54
CA TYR A 54 -7.03 5.00 -11.69
C TYR A 54 -6.98 3.58 -12.29
N ILE A 55 -8.10 3.09 -12.82
CA ILE A 55 -8.16 1.78 -13.49
C ILE A 55 -7.22 1.74 -14.69
N ASN A 56 -7.22 2.80 -15.50
CA ASN A 56 -6.32 2.92 -16.65
C ASN A 56 -4.85 2.96 -16.22
N LEU A 57 -4.51 3.74 -15.19
CA LEU A 57 -3.16 3.79 -14.64
C LEU A 57 -2.67 2.40 -14.19
N VAL A 58 -3.49 1.65 -13.45
CA VAL A 58 -3.14 0.29 -13.00
C VAL A 58 -2.92 -0.64 -14.19
N ASN A 59 -3.75 -0.52 -15.23
CA ASN A 59 -3.61 -1.29 -16.47
C ASN A 59 -2.31 -0.92 -17.20
N GLU A 60 -2.02 0.36 -17.39
CA GLU A 60 -0.79 0.85 -18.03
C GLU A 60 0.46 0.37 -17.30
N ILE A 61 0.47 0.40 -15.95
CA ILE A 61 1.58 -0.13 -15.15
C ILE A 61 1.78 -1.62 -15.44
N GLY A 62 0.71 -2.41 -15.53
CA GLY A 62 0.80 -3.84 -15.85
C GLY A 62 1.45 -4.12 -17.20
N PHE A 63 1.24 -3.24 -18.17
CA PHE A 63 1.80 -3.34 -19.54
C PHE A 63 3.13 -2.59 -19.73
N LEU A 64 3.70 -1.98 -18.68
CA LEU A 64 5.03 -1.39 -18.76
C LEU A 64 6.06 -2.43 -19.20
N LYS A 65 6.86 -2.07 -20.19
CA LYS A 65 7.91 -2.95 -20.71
C LYS A 65 9.17 -2.87 -19.85
N ILE A 66 9.58 -3.99 -19.28
CA ILE A 66 10.84 -4.19 -18.58
C ILE A 66 11.67 -5.19 -19.37
N LYS A 67 12.80 -4.77 -19.93
CA LYS A 67 13.68 -5.64 -20.75
C LYS A 67 12.89 -6.44 -21.79
N ASN A 68 12.05 -5.76 -22.57
CA ASN A 68 11.19 -6.32 -23.65
C ASN A 68 10.05 -7.26 -23.19
N LYS A 69 9.77 -7.38 -21.88
CA LYS A 69 8.60 -8.10 -21.37
C LYS A 69 7.67 -7.13 -20.65
N ASN A 70 6.36 -7.37 -20.70
CA ASN A 70 5.44 -6.60 -19.88
C ASN A 70 5.63 -6.93 -18.40
N LEU A 71 5.33 -6.00 -17.51
CA LEU A 71 5.41 -6.22 -16.06
C LEU A 71 4.57 -7.44 -15.63
N ILE A 72 3.37 -7.61 -16.19
CA ILE A 72 2.51 -8.78 -15.96
C ILE A 72 3.24 -10.07 -16.27
N ASP A 73 3.99 -10.11 -17.38
CA ASP A 73 4.71 -11.31 -17.82
C ASP A 73 5.92 -11.61 -16.93
N CYS A 74 6.52 -10.57 -16.34
CA CYS A 74 7.61 -10.73 -15.36
C CYS A 74 7.14 -11.40 -14.06
N PHE A 75 5.85 -11.32 -13.74
CA PHE A 75 5.22 -11.90 -12.55
C PHE A 75 4.49 -13.22 -12.82
N LEU A 76 4.69 -13.86 -13.99
CA LEU A 76 4.06 -15.14 -14.29
C LEU A 76 4.54 -16.24 -13.34
N ILE A 77 3.60 -16.87 -12.65
CA ILE A 77 3.83 -18.06 -11.79
C ILE A 77 3.52 -19.33 -12.60
N LYS A 78 2.46 -19.30 -13.43
CA LYS A 78 2.03 -20.38 -14.32
C LYS A 78 1.65 -19.78 -15.67
N LYS A 79 1.55 -20.63 -16.71
CA LYS A 79 1.26 -20.23 -18.10
C LYS A 79 0.13 -19.18 -18.23
N ASN A 80 -0.89 -19.23 -17.39
CA ASN A 80 -2.07 -18.35 -17.47
C ASN A 80 -2.32 -17.58 -16.15
N PHE A 81 -1.34 -17.51 -15.22
CA PHE A 81 -1.53 -16.85 -13.96
C PHE A 81 -0.31 -16.02 -13.58
N SER A 82 -0.52 -14.71 -13.48
CA SER A 82 0.48 -13.74 -13.02
C SER A 82 0.18 -13.30 -11.57
N TYR A 83 1.23 -13.21 -10.76
CA TYR A 83 1.16 -12.64 -9.41
C TYR A 83 0.66 -11.19 -9.42
N TRP A 84 0.79 -10.48 -10.55
CA TRP A 84 0.25 -9.15 -10.74
C TRP A 84 -1.21 -9.02 -10.30
N TRP A 85 -2.03 -10.02 -10.61
CA TRP A 85 -3.48 -10.00 -10.34
C TRP A 85 -3.86 -10.04 -8.86
N ILE A 86 -2.91 -10.41 -7.99
CA ILE A 86 -3.08 -10.46 -6.53
C ILE A 86 -2.23 -9.42 -5.80
N THR A 87 -1.66 -8.44 -6.52
CA THR A 87 -1.00 -7.30 -5.90
C THR A 87 -2.02 -6.31 -5.33
N ASP A 88 -1.68 -5.63 -4.24
CA ASP A 88 -2.57 -4.66 -3.58
C ASP A 88 -3.02 -3.55 -4.55
N ILE A 89 -2.13 -3.10 -5.44
CA ILE A 89 -2.44 -2.08 -6.44
C ILE A 89 -3.51 -2.55 -7.44
N TYR A 90 -3.46 -3.83 -7.87
CA TYR A 90 -4.45 -4.40 -8.77
C TYR A 90 -5.77 -4.71 -8.04
N GLU A 91 -5.69 -5.17 -6.81
CA GLU A 91 -6.84 -5.48 -5.94
C GLU A 91 -7.65 -4.22 -5.58
N LYS A 92 -7.04 -3.05 -5.66
CA LYS A 92 -7.66 -1.73 -5.42
C LYS A 92 -8.28 -1.60 -4.02
N SER A 93 -7.73 -2.30 -3.05
CA SER A 93 -8.23 -2.30 -1.68
C SER A 93 -7.55 -1.20 -0.87
N ILE A 94 -8.25 -0.10 -0.63
CA ILE A 94 -7.79 1.01 0.22
C ILE A 94 -7.54 0.59 1.67
N TYR A 95 -8.16 -0.49 2.12
CA TYR A 95 -7.98 -1.02 3.47
C TYR A 95 -6.66 -1.79 3.63
N LYS A 96 -6.11 -2.32 2.54
CA LYS A 96 -4.84 -3.05 2.54
C LYS A 96 -3.65 -2.11 2.33
N ASP A 97 -3.83 -1.11 1.48
CA ASP A 97 -2.77 -0.16 1.15
C ASP A 97 -3.30 1.27 1.10
N ALA A 98 -2.92 2.06 2.11
CA ALA A 98 -3.27 3.48 2.20
C ALA A 98 -2.66 4.32 1.05
N SER A 99 -1.63 3.83 0.36
CA SER A 99 -1.01 4.56 -0.77
C SER A 99 -1.96 4.70 -1.95
N ILE A 100 -2.99 3.84 -2.07
CA ILE A 100 -4.03 3.95 -3.09
C ILE A 100 -4.79 5.27 -2.95
N ASN A 101 -5.09 5.69 -1.72
CA ASN A 101 -5.75 6.97 -1.47
C ASN A 101 -4.87 8.14 -1.93
N GLU A 102 -3.57 8.09 -1.66
CA GLU A 102 -2.64 9.13 -2.09
C GLU A 102 -2.49 9.17 -3.62
N ILE A 103 -2.54 8.02 -4.31
CA ILE A 103 -2.58 7.97 -5.77
C ILE A 103 -3.85 8.66 -6.32
N ILE A 104 -5.02 8.39 -5.73
CA ILE A 104 -6.28 9.02 -6.15
C ILE A 104 -6.23 10.53 -5.92
N LYS A 105 -5.66 10.99 -4.79
CA LYS A 105 -5.45 12.42 -4.51
C LYS A 105 -4.49 13.07 -5.51
N LEU A 106 -3.42 12.39 -5.91
CA LEU A 106 -2.49 12.86 -6.93
C LEU A 106 -3.16 12.98 -8.32
N LEU A 107 -4.03 12.03 -8.69
CA LEU A 107 -4.81 12.11 -9.92
C LEU A 107 -5.81 13.29 -9.89
N ALA A 108 -6.43 13.55 -8.74
CA ALA A 108 -7.29 14.70 -8.52
C ALA A 108 -6.49 16.01 -8.62
N PHE A 109 -5.34 16.06 -7.97
CA PHE A 109 -4.43 17.20 -8.03
C PHE A 109 -3.98 17.52 -9.45
N GLU A 110 -3.54 16.51 -10.20
CA GLU A 110 -3.19 16.69 -11.62
C GLU A 110 -4.35 17.26 -12.44
N LYS A 111 -5.58 16.79 -12.18
CA LYS A 111 -6.76 17.27 -12.86
C LYS A 111 -7.08 18.72 -12.48
N ILE A 112 -6.99 19.10 -11.20
CA ILE A 112 -7.18 20.46 -10.73
C ILE A 112 -6.20 21.41 -11.41
N LEU A 113 -4.92 21.01 -11.54
CA LEU A 113 -3.91 21.82 -12.21
C LEU A 113 -4.24 22.05 -13.69
N LYS A 114 -4.72 21.02 -14.40
CA LYS A 114 -5.10 21.11 -15.82
C LYS A 114 -6.33 21.99 -16.04
N ASP A 115 -7.31 21.91 -15.13
CA ASP A 115 -8.57 22.62 -15.27
C ASP A 115 -8.45 24.13 -14.95
N ASN A 116 -7.46 24.56 -14.14
CA ASN A 116 -7.39 25.93 -13.58
C ASN A 116 -6.26 26.81 -14.13
N LYS A 117 -5.59 26.43 -15.22
CA LYS A 117 -4.48 27.25 -15.83
C LYS A 117 -3.49 27.80 -14.79
N ILE A 118 -2.90 26.92 -14.04
CA ILE A 118 -2.02 27.26 -12.92
C ILE A 118 -0.66 27.72 -13.43
N GLN A 119 -0.11 28.77 -12.81
CA GLN A 119 1.21 29.31 -13.09
C GLN A 119 2.26 28.79 -12.10
N LYS A 120 1.94 28.80 -10.80
CA LYS A 120 2.87 28.42 -9.75
C LYS A 120 2.18 27.64 -8.63
N VAL A 121 2.91 26.66 -8.06
CA VAL A 121 2.44 25.88 -6.91
C VAL A 121 3.46 25.97 -5.76
N ILE A 122 3.00 26.31 -4.57
CA ILE A 122 3.80 26.32 -3.33
C ILE A 122 3.36 25.15 -2.46
N ILE A 123 4.31 24.29 -2.09
CA ILE A 123 4.05 23.05 -1.38
C ILE A 123 4.67 23.12 0.02
N LYS A 124 3.87 22.80 1.05
CA LYS A 124 4.31 22.87 2.44
C LYS A 124 3.79 21.67 3.25
N ASN A 125 4.64 21.14 4.13
CA ASN A 125 4.33 20.04 5.08
C ASN A 125 3.95 18.69 4.43
N PHE A 126 4.52 18.36 3.28
CA PHE A 126 4.32 17.06 2.65
C PHE A 126 5.49 16.11 2.93
N ASP A 127 5.17 14.81 2.97
CA ASP A 127 6.23 13.81 3.05
C ASP A 127 7.05 13.74 1.75
N ILE A 128 8.26 13.17 1.84
CA ILE A 128 9.23 13.16 0.74
C ILE A 128 8.70 12.42 -0.49
N LYS A 129 7.99 11.30 -0.31
CA LYS A 129 7.50 10.49 -1.45
C LYS A 129 6.42 11.23 -2.21
N LEU A 130 5.47 11.81 -1.48
CA LEU A 130 4.37 12.58 -2.06
C LEU A 130 4.89 13.84 -2.76
N THR A 131 5.84 14.54 -2.11
CA THR A 131 6.54 15.69 -2.69
C THR A 131 7.26 15.35 -3.99
N GLN A 132 7.93 14.20 -4.08
CA GLN A 132 8.59 13.75 -5.31
C GLN A 132 7.58 13.45 -6.43
N SER A 133 6.46 12.83 -6.10
CA SER A 133 5.38 12.54 -7.05
C SER A 133 4.75 13.84 -7.58
N MET A 134 4.46 14.79 -6.70
CA MET A 134 3.96 16.13 -7.08
C MET A 134 4.94 16.86 -7.98
N LYS A 135 6.23 16.83 -7.65
CA LYS A 135 7.30 17.42 -8.46
C LYS A 135 7.33 16.88 -9.89
N LEU A 136 7.13 15.57 -10.05
CA LEU A 136 7.08 14.95 -11.38
C LEU A 136 5.85 15.42 -12.16
N ILE A 137 4.68 15.49 -11.52
CA ILE A 137 3.44 16.01 -12.14
C ILE A 137 3.63 17.45 -12.60
N LEU A 138 4.16 18.32 -11.72
CA LEU A 138 4.36 19.75 -12.02
C LEU A 138 5.35 19.96 -13.16
N LYS A 139 6.46 19.20 -13.19
CA LYS A 139 7.41 19.22 -14.30
C LYS A 139 6.79 18.77 -15.62
N ASN A 140 5.96 17.73 -15.60
CA ASN A 140 5.29 17.24 -16.81
C ASN A 140 4.24 18.22 -17.35
N LEU A 141 3.72 19.10 -16.49
CA LEU A 141 2.76 20.14 -16.86
C LEU A 141 3.41 21.51 -17.12
N ASP A 142 4.74 21.59 -16.99
CA ASP A 142 5.52 22.84 -17.14
C ASP A 142 5.04 23.95 -16.20
N ILE A 143 4.75 23.60 -14.95
CA ILE A 143 4.26 24.51 -13.91
C ILE A 143 5.40 24.80 -12.93
N ASP A 144 5.63 26.07 -12.61
CA ASP A 144 6.58 26.47 -11.59
C ASP A 144 6.18 26.02 -10.19
N PHE A 145 7.16 25.61 -9.38
CA PHE A 145 6.88 25.15 -8.03
C PHE A 145 7.96 25.50 -7.04
N GLU A 146 7.55 25.70 -5.79
CA GLU A 146 8.42 26.02 -4.65
C GLU A 146 8.08 25.12 -3.46
N PHE A 147 9.12 24.60 -2.79
CA PHE A 147 8.98 23.85 -1.54
C PHE A 147 9.43 24.72 -0.37
N VAL A 148 8.51 24.99 0.55
CA VAL A 148 8.78 25.88 1.70
C VAL A 148 9.51 25.14 2.83
N ASP A 149 9.38 23.82 2.91
CA ASP A 149 9.99 23.02 3.98
C ASP A 149 11.46 22.73 3.69
N LYS A 150 12.35 23.42 4.38
CA LYS A 150 13.80 23.18 4.35
C LYS A 150 14.26 21.91 5.06
N LYS A 151 13.39 21.09 5.63
CA LYS A 151 13.75 19.81 6.23
C LYS A 151 13.92 18.70 5.19
N TYR A 152 14.75 18.95 4.16
CA TYR A 152 15.36 17.86 3.42
C TYR A 152 16.35 17.14 4.33
N PHE A 153 15.85 16.27 5.17
CA PHE A 153 16.68 15.25 5.78
C PHE A 153 17.38 14.52 4.63
N ASN A 154 18.70 14.55 4.64
CA ASN A 154 19.54 14.00 3.59
C ASN A 154 19.10 12.56 3.30
N TYR A 155 18.41 12.31 2.19
CA TYR A 155 17.79 11.03 1.83
C TYR A 155 18.80 9.87 1.90
N LYS A 156 20.07 10.17 1.63
CA LYS A 156 21.18 9.20 1.80
C LYS A 156 21.33 8.70 3.23
N ASN A 157 21.15 9.58 4.22
CA ASN A 157 21.24 9.20 5.63
C ASN A 157 20.04 8.33 6.05
N ILE A 158 18.82 8.67 5.57
CA ILE A 158 17.62 7.85 5.84
C ILE A 158 17.74 6.47 5.21
N LEU A 159 18.25 6.37 3.99
CA LEU A 159 18.48 5.09 3.32
C LEU A 159 19.51 4.25 4.09
N PHE A 160 20.59 4.87 4.54
CA PHE A 160 21.63 4.21 5.33
C PHE A 160 21.06 3.68 6.67
N PHE A 161 20.29 4.49 7.40
CA PHE A 161 19.62 4.04 8.62
C PHE A 161 18.61 2.91 8.37
N LYS A 162 17.86 2.96 7.27
CA LYS A 162 16.93 1.87 6.89
C LYS A 162 17.67 0.57 6.58
N ILE A 163 18.81 0.64 5.90
CA ILE A 163 19.65 -0.53 5.61
C ILE A 163 20.18 -1.13 6.91
N ILE A 164 20.73 -0.31 7.83
CA ILE A 164 21.19 -0.77 9.13
C ILE A 164 20.06 -1.41 9.93
N PHE A 165 18.87 -0.77 9.98
CA PHE A 165 17.73 -1.30 10.72
C PHE A 165 17.20 -2.60 10.13
N SER A 166 17.20 -2.72 8.81
CA SER A 166 16.85 -3.95 8.08
C SER A 166 17.84 -5.08 8.38
N PHE A 167 19.14 -4.75 8.42
CA PHE A 167 20.19 -5.70 8.76
C PHE A 167 20.08 -6.17 10.23
N LEU A 168 19.83 -5.26 11.17
CA LEU A 168 19.60 -5.61 12.58
C LEU A 168 18.36 -6.50 12.76
N ASN A 169 17.27 -6.22 12.03
CA ASN A 169 16.10 -7.07 12.04
C ASN A 169 16.38 -8.45 11.44
N PHE A 170 17.18 -8.51 10.40
CA PHE A 170 17.64 -9.78 9.81
C PHE A 170 18.48 -10.58 10.81
N LEU A 171 19.42 -9.95 11.52
CA LEU A 171 20.19 -10.61 12.59
C LEU A 171 19.29 -11.11 13.74
N ARG A 172 18.30 -10.31 14.14
CA ARG A 172 17.28 -10.74 15.13
C ARG A 172 16.47 -11.94 14.64
N PHE A 173 16.10 -11.94 13.36
CA PHE A 173 15.41 -13.08 12.74
C PHE A 173 16.28 -14.34 12.75
N LEU A 174 17.56 -14.22 12.40
CA LEU A 174 18.51 -15.35 12.44
C LEU A 174 18.70 -15.88 13.87
N SER A 175 18.86 -14.99 14.87
CA SER A 175 19.02 -15.41 16.27
C SER A 175 17.78 -16.15 16.80
N LYS A 176 16.57 -15.73 16.41
CA LYS A 176 15.33 -16.45 16.74
C LYS A 176 15.25 -17.81 16.04
N ARG A 177 15.76 -17.93 14.82
CA ARG A 177 15.74 -19.19 14.06
C ARG A 177 16.69 -20.25 14.60
N ILE A 178 17.82 -19.83 15.21
CA ILE A 178 18.78 -20.72 15.84
C ILE A 178 18.20 -21.35 17.11
N SER A 179 17.23 -20.68 17.76
CA SER A 179 16.55 -21.16 18.97
C SER A 179 15.38 -22.11 18.72
N PHE A 180 15.00 -22.33 17.47
CA PHE A 180 13.97 -23.35 17.17
C PHE A 180 14.62 -24.73 17.17
N ASN A 181 14.32 -25.51 18.20
CA ASN A 181 14.59 -26.96 18.18
C ASN A 181 14.00 -27.53 16.89
N LYS A 182 14.88 -28.09 16.05
CA LYS A 182 14.47 -28.82 14.85
C LYS A 182 13.58 -29.98 15.29
N THR A 183 12.26 -29.75 15.32
CA THR A 183 11.33 -30.86 15.27
C THR A 183 11.59 -31.54 13.93
N HIS A 184 12.19 -32.73 13.97
CA HIS A 184 12.37 -33.56 12.79
C HIS A 184 10.99 -33.85 12.20
N ILE A 185 10.59 -33.08 11.19
CA ILE A 185 9.48 -33.46 10.34
C ILE A 185 9.99 -34.70 9.62
N LYS A 186 9.49 -35.87 10.06
CA LYS A 186 9.71 -37.12 9.33
C LYS A 186 9.30 -36.86 7.87
N ASN A 187 10.17 -37.25 6.95
CA ASN A 187 9.95 -37.12 5.51
C ASN A 187 8.65 -37.88 5.13
N THR A 188 7.53 -37.21 5.26
CA THR A 188 6.25 -37.70 4.77
C THR A 188 6.06 -37.10 3.38
N ASN A 189 5.57 -37.88 2.42
CA ASN A 189 5.23 -37.42 1.07
C ASN A 189 4.06 -36.45 1.14
N ILE A 190 4.35 -35.21 1.59
CA ILE A 190 3.37 -34.15 1.73
C ILE A 190 3.02 -33.64 0.35
N ARG A 191 1.78 -33.80 -0.09
CA ARG A 191 1.28 -33.28 -1.38
C ARG A 191 0.67 -31.91 -1.25
N ASN A 192 0.04 -31.59 -0.11
CA ASN A 192 -0.69 -30.35 0.07
C ASN A 192 -0.32 -29.68 1.40
N LEU A 193 -0.20 -28.33 1.38
CA LEU A 193 -0.02 -27.51 2.56
C LEU A 193 -1.18 -26.52 2.66
N PHE A 194 -1.98 -26.62 3.72
CA PHE A 194 -3.01 -25.64 4.06
C PHE A 194 -2.47 -24.63 5.05
N CYS A 195 -2.56 -23.35 4.69
CA CYS A 195 -2.11 -22.25 5.54
C CYS A 195 -3.32 -21.45 6.02
N SER A 196 -3.46 -21.24 7.32
CA SER A 196 -4.58 -20.51 7.92
C SER A 196 -4.13 -19.73 9.15
N TYR A 197 -4.94 -18.76 9.55
CA TYR A 197 -4.76 -18.06 10.82
C TYR A 197 -5.31 -18.88 11.97
N PHE A 198 -4.61 -18.86 13.10
CA PHE A 198 -5.01 -19.61 14.29
C PHE A 198 -6.40 -19.22 14.83
N ALA A 199 -6.84 -17.98 14.61
CA ALA A 199 -8.15 -17.49 15.04
C ALA A 199 -9.35 -18.28 14.47
N TYR A 200 -9.15 -19.00 13.36
CA TYR A 200 -10.20 -19.80 12.72
C TYR A 200 -10.26 -21.25 13.20
N ILE A 201 -9.48 -21.61 14.22
CA ILE A 201 -9.47 -22.97 14.78
C ILE A 201 -10.40 -23.04 15.99
N ASP A 202 -11.26 -24.05 16.00
CA ASP A 202 -12.07 -24.38 17.18
C ASP A 202 -11.20 -25.03 18.26
N LEU A 203 -10.76 -24.24 19.23
CA LEU A 203 -9.90 -24.70 20.33
C LEU A 203 -10.56 -25.76 21.20
N LYS A 204 -11.90 -25.75 21.35
CA LYS A 204 -12.63 -26.74 22.15
C LYS A 204 -12.57 -28.12 21.50
N LYS A 205 -12.64 -28.19 20.18
CA LYS A 205 -12.49 -29.44 19.42
C LYS A 205 -11.03 -29.87 19.35
N LEU A 206 -10.09 -28.94 19.21
CA LEU A 206 -8.66 -29.24 19.20
C LEU A 206 -8.21 -29.91 20.52
N ASN A 207 -8.71 -29.46 21.67
CA ASN A 207 -8.42 -30.07 22.98
C ASN A 207 -8.94 -31.50 23.09
N LYS A 208 -9.87 -31.91 22.22
CA LYS A 208 -10.37 -33.29 22.09
C LYS A 208 -9.66 -34.05 20.96
N ASN A 209 -8.51 -33.56 20.49
CA ASN A 209 -7.77 -34.09 19.33
C ASN A 209 -8.58 -34.10 18.01
N ILE A 210 -9.60 -33.25 17.89
CA ILE A 210 -10.40 -33.10 16.68
C ILE A 210 -10.03 -31.78 16.05
N TYR A 211 -9.32 -31.82 14.90
CA TYR A 211 -9.06 -30.62 14.13
C TYR A 211 -10.36 -30.10 13.49
N HIS A 212 -10.69 -28.85 13.73
CA HIS A 212 -11.79 -28.14 13.09
C HIS A 212 -11.43 -26.70 12.89
N SER A 213 -11.62 -26.19 11.68
CA SER A 213 -11.42 -24.80 11.32
C SER A 213 -12.63 -24.31 10.55
N ASP A 214 -13.21 -23.19 10.95
CA ASP A 214 -14.34 -22.57 10.24
C ASP A 214 -13.99 -22.20 8.80
N PHE A 215 -12.73 -21.90 8.57
CA PHE A 215 -12.24 -21.57 7.22
C PHE A 215 -12.18 -22.77 6.27
N TRP A 216 -11.87 -23.99 6.81
CA TRP A 216 -11.67 -25.21 6.02
C TRP A 216 -12.77 -26.25 6.24
N ASN A 217 -13.88 -25.86 6.88
CA ASN A 217 -14.93 -26.79 7.32
C ASN A 217 -15.47 -27.70 6.19
N GLY A 218 -15.63 -27.15 4.98
CA GLY A 218 -16.07 -27.90 3.81
C GLY A 218 -15.04 -28.91 3.26
N LEU A 219 -13.75 -28.73 3.58
CA LEU A 219 -12.64 -29.58 3.11
C LEU A 219 -12.27 -30.68 4.12
N ILE A 220 -12.58 -30.48 5.41
CA ILE A 220 -12.16 -31.38 6.51
C ILE A 220 -13.09 -32.60 6.67
N ASN A 221 -13.70 -33.06 5.61
CA ASN A 221 -14.44 -34.30 5.65
C ASN A 221 -13.43 -35.46 5.62
N LYS A 222 -13.52 -36.40 6.62
CA LYS A 222 -12.54 -37.48 6.83
C LYS A 222 -12.27 -38.37 5.61
N ASN A 223 -13.14 -38.33 4.61
CA ASN A 223 -13.04 -39.12 3.38
C ASN A 223 -12.49 -38.34 2.18
N ASN A 224 -12.08 -37.06 2.37
CA ASN A 224 -11.51 -36.27 1.26
C ASN A 224 -10.05 -36.70 1.03
N PRO A 225 -9.70 -37.23 -0.16
CA PRO A 225 -8.34 -37.70 -0.44
C PRO A 225 -7.30 -36.55 -0.38
N ILE A 226 -7.73 -35.29 -0.56
CA ILE A 226 -6.85 -34.12 -0.48
C ILE A 226 -6.30 -33.94 0.94
N ILE A 227 -7.05 -34.32 1.98
CA ILE A 227 -6.66 -34.14 3.38
C ILE A 227 -5.70 -35.21 3.84
N LYS A 228 -5.81 -36.43 3.28
CA LYS A 228 -5.05 -37.59 3.72
C LYS A 228 -3.52 -37.37 3.68
N ASP A 229 -3.05 -36.57 2.72
CA ASP A 229 -1.63 -36.25 2.49
C ASP A 229 -1.35 -34.75 2.72
N SER A 230 -2.06 -34.12 3.66
CA SER A 230 -1.98 -32.68 3.88
C SER A 230 -1.41 -32.33 5.24
N HIS A 231 -0.64 -31.22 5.28
CA HIS A 231 -0.24 -30.55 6.51
C HIS A 231 -0.96 -29.22 6.67
N PHE A 232 -1.26 -28.86 7.92
CA PHE A 232 -1.88 -27.60 8.29
C PHE A 232 -0.87 -26.73 8.99
N LEU A 233 -0.55 -25.56 8.40
CA LEU A 233 0.29 -24.53 8.98
C LEU A 233 -0.59 -23.41 9.55
N HIS A 234 -0.45 -23.13 10.84
CA HIS A 234 -1.18 -22.06 11.49
C HIS A 234 -0.25 -20.90 11.80
N ILE A 235 -0.65 -19.72 11.36
CA ILE A 235 0.09 -18.48 11.59
C ILE A 235 -0.47 -17.80 12.83
N PHE A 236 0.40 -17.55 13.81
CA PHE A 236 0.08 -16.81 15.01
C PHE A 236 0.57 -15.38 14.89
N PHE A 237 -0.30 -14.43 15.22
CA PHE A 237 0.13 -13.08 15.56
C PHE A 237 0.15 -12.97 17.08
N SER A 238 1.34 -12.85 17.66
CA SER A 238 1.43 -12.44 19.06
C SER A 238 1.28 -10.92 19.11
N ASN A 239 0.13 -10.45 19.56
CA ASN A 239 0.00 -9.06 19.99
C ASN A 239 0.88 -8.89 21.25
N LYS A 240 2.05 -8.28 21.09
CA LYS A 240 2.81 -7.72 22.19
C LYS A 240 2.51 -6.25 22.33
#